data_eb3051de613e7e14933d349d7bb8c2a6
#
_entry.id   eb3051de613e7e14933d349d7bb8c2a6
#
_cell.length_a   1.000
_cell.length_b   1.000
_cell.length_c   1.000
_cell.angle_alpha   90.00
_cell.angle_beta   90.00
_cell.angle_gamma   90.00
#
_symmetry.space_group_name_H-M   'P 1'
#
loop_
_entity.id
_entity.type
_entity.pdbx_description
1 polymer ?
#
loop_
_entity_poly.entity_id
_entity_poly.type
_entity_poly.pdbx_seq_one_letter_code
_entity_poly.pdbx_strand_id
1 'polypeptide(L)'
;MMIFAKNNNLNFAVVVKLLGMLLLIEAAFMLPSAIVSFAYHETAAMWSFIYSIAITVGAGALGFLLPVRNHDMGRREGFLLTSLTWVVFSFFGMLPFIFDPCGLPVPDAFFETMSGLTTTGASTMESVENQSHGILLWRSVTHFIGGMGIILFTLAVIPMLNKQSGLQLFNAEVTGLTHEKIRPRISNTAKTLWTIYIALNIILIILLWAGPMNLFEAICHGMSTIATGGFSTRDSSIADFNSNYIKIVMTIFMFIAGISFSLIYRVSKGDFKSLIKNDVARWYFFIAIGAAAAITAIEYVQSDEPLSQLVVDIPFQTISDITSSGFNATDINLWHHGSIMIAIALMMIGACAGSTTGGIKIDRLVLIVKNLKNEMYRILFPNAINPVRVNGKVLSNDMTAKVCAFRLLFALSLFVGSLALSLSGINLFDAIFTSMSCLSNNGLGYGFTGQNFADINPYGKWVLSFLMLVGRLEFSAVMILLTKAFWSK
;
A
#
# COMPACT_ATOMS: atom_id res chain seq x y z
N MET A 1 45.73 -15.74 3.43
CA MET A 1 44.43 -15.36 2.88
C MET A 1 43.42 -16.38 3.34
N MET A 2 42.95 -16.22 4.60
CA MET A 2 41.95 -17.11 5.20
C MET A 2 40.56 -16.67 4.71
N ILE A 3 39.97 -17.43 3.82
CA ILE A 3 38.57 -17.31 3.42
C ILE A 3 37.77 -17.83 4.62
N PHE A 4 37.23 -16.92 5.44
CA PHE A 4 36.26 -17.29 6.45
C PHE A 4 35.08 -17.93 5.74
N ALA A 5 34.91 -19.21 5.93
CA ALA A 5 33.70 -19.96 5.57
C ALA A 5 32.53 -19.30 6.32
N LYS A 6 31.82 -18.42 5.66
CA LYS A 6 30.62 -17.77 6.16
C LYS A 6 29.58 -18.87 6.32
N ASN A 7 29.20 -19.14 7.56
CA ASN A 7 28.15 -20.11 7.89
C ASN A 7 26.91 -19.76 7.05
N ASN A 8 26.63 -20.55 6.01
CA ASN A 8 25.58 -20.27 5.01
C ASN A 8 24.17 -20.63 5.49
N ASN A 9 24.03 -21.02 6.76
CA ASN A 9 22.75 -21.40 7.33
C ASN A 9 21.95 -20.16 7.69
N LEU A 10 20.67 -20.11 7.28
CA LEU A 10 19.71 -19.09 7.67
C LEU A 10 19.62 -19.00 9.20
N ASN A 11 19.74 -17.79 9.73
CA ASN A 11 19.64 -17.53 11.15
C ASN A 11 18.18 -17.29 11.57
N PHE A 12 17.40 -18.37 11.64
CA PHE A 12 15.99 -18.30 12.04
C PHE A 12 15.77 -17.68 13.41
N ALA A 13 16.70 -17.86 14.37
CA ALA A 13 16.56 -17.33 15.72
C ALA A 13 16.54 -15.80 15.71
N VAL A 14 17.35 -15.13 14.87
CA VAL A 14 17.29 -13.67 14.70
C VAL A 14 15.97 -13.24 14.10
N VAL A 15 15.47 -13.94 13.09
CA VAL A 15 14.20 -13.63 12.44
C VAL A 15 13.04 -13.71 13.43
N VAL A 16 12.95 -14.81 14.20
CA VAL A 16 11.89 -15.00 15.21
C VAL A 16 11.97 -13.94 16.32
N LYS A 17 13.18 -13.61 16.78
CA LYS A 17 13.36 -12.55 17.79
C LYS A 17 12.88 -11.19 17.29
N LEU A 18 13.20 -10.84 16.06
CA LEU A 18 12.78 -9.57 15.46
C LEU A 18 11.26 -9.54 15.20
N LEU A 19 10.67 -10.64 14.75
CA LEU A 19 9.22 -10.79 14.64
C LEU A 19 8.55 -10.64 16.01
N GLY A 20 9.10 -11.24 17.06
CA GLY A 20 8.59 -11.06 18.43
C GLY A 20 8.58 -9.60 18.87
N MET A 21 9.66 -8.86 18.60
CA MET A 21 9.71 -7.43 18.88
C MET A 21 8.66 -6.63 18.09
N LEU A 22 8.47 -6.97 16.83
CA LEU A 22 7.51 -6.30 15.97
C LEU A 22 6.07 -6.57 16.42
N LEU A 23 5.75 -7.79 16.89
CA LEU A 23 4.45 -8.13 17.49
C LEU A 23 4.17 -7.30 18.76
N LEU A 24 5.17 -7.02 19.60
CA LEU A 24 5.00 -6.14 20.75
C LEU A 24 4.63 -4.71 20.33
N ILE A 25 5.18 -4.24 19.20
CA ILE A 25 4.83 -2.94 18.62
C ILE A 25 3.40 -2.97 18.06
N GLU A 26 3.00 -4.03 17.37
CA GLU A 26 1.63 -4.21 16.88
C GLU A 26 0.61 -4.21 18.03
N ALA A 27 0.89 -4.94 19.11
CA ALA A 27 0.06 -4.93 20.31
C ALA A 27 -0.09 -3.51 20.91
N ALA A 28 0.97 -2.70 20.88
CA ALA A 28 0.91 -1.31 21.33
C ALA A 28 0.02 -0.44 20.43
N PHE A 29 -0.03 -0.72 19.11
CA PHE A 29 -0.95 -0.04 18.19
C PHE A 29 -2.42 -0.48 18.32
N MET A 30 -2.72 -1.62 18.98
CA MET A 30 -4.09 -2.01 19.31
C MET A 30 -4.65 -1.22 20.50
N LEU A 31 -3.78 -0.67 21.39
CA LEU A 31 -4.22 0.05 22.59
C LEU A 31 -5.15 1.24 22.32
N PRO A 32 -4.90 2.14 21.34
CA PRO A 32 -5.82 3.22 21.02
C PRO A 32 -7.24 2.73 20.71
N SER A 33 -7.38 1.61 19.99
CA SER A 33 -8.68 1.02 19.64
C SER A 33 -9.40 0.48 20.87
N ALA A 34 -8.68 -0.15 21.81
CA ALA A 34 -9.26 -0.56 23.10
C ALA A 34 -9.73 0.65 23.93
N ILE A 35 -8.96 1.74 23.95
CA ILE A 35 -9.31 2.99 24.65
C ILE A 35 -10.55 3.63 24.03
N VAL A 36 -10.65 3.65 22.69
CA VAL A 36 -11.83 4.20 22.01
C VAL A 36 -13.06 3.35 22.27
N SER A 37 -12.98 2.01 22.20
CA SER A 37 -14.10 1.14 22.60
C SER A 37 -14.58 1.40 24.02
N PHE A 38 -13.65 1.63 24.95
CA PHE A 38 -13.99 2.01 26.33
C PHE A 38 -14.69 3.37 26.40
N ALA A 39 -14.19 4.37 25.68
CA ALA A 39 -14.76 5.73 25.66
C ALA A 39 -16.19 5.79 25.09
N TYR A 40 -16.49 4.92 24.11
CA TYR A 40 -17.82 4.78 23.51
C TYR A 40 -18.70 3.76 24.21
N HIS A 41 -18.30 3.25 25.41
CA HIS A 41 -19.02 2.26 26.21
C HIS A 41 -19.29 0.91 25.49
N GLU A 42 -18.48 0.57 24.52
CA GLU A 42 -18.53 -0.69 23.76
C GLU A 42 -17.74 -1.78 24.51
N THR A 43 -18.27 -2.25 25.64
CA THR A 43 -17.53 -3.15 26.55
C THR A 43 -17.11 -4.47 25.91
N ALA A 44 -17.96 -5.05 25.06
CA ALA A 44 -17.63 -6.31 24.38
C ALA A 44 -16.48 -6.14 23.39
N ALA A 45 -16.50 -5.08 22.56
CA ALA A 45 -15.40 -4.75 21.65
C ALA A 45 -14.12 -4.40 22.41
N MET A 46 -14.19 -3.72 23.56
CA MET A 46 -13.03 -3.47 24.42
C MET A 46 -12.37 -4.79 24.87
N TRP A 47 -13.17 -5.77 25.31
CA TRP A 47 -12.62 -7.06 25.72
C TRP A 47 -11.99 -7.84 24.55
N SER A 48 -12.54 -7.75 23.34
CA SER A 48 -11.92 -8.36 22.14
C SER A 48 -10.52 -7.81 21.88
N PHE A 49 -10.30 -6.49 22.05
CA PHE A 49 -8.96 -5.89 21.98
C PHE A 49 -8.06 -6.34 23.12
N ILE A 50 -8.54 -6.40 24.35
CA ILE A 50 -7.74 -6.84 25.51
C ILE A 50 -7.24 -8.28 25.31
N TYR A 51 -8.11 -9.20 24.88
CA TYR A 51 -7.68 -10.58 24.57
C TYR A 51 -6.69 -10.64 23.44
N SER A 52 -6.91 -9.89 22.36
CA SER A 52 -6.01 -9.81 21.20
C SER A 52 -4.63 -9.29 21.60
N ILE A 53 -4.58 -8.20 22.39
CA ILE A 53 -3.35 -7.63 22.92
C ILE A 53 -2.61 -8.66 23.79
N ALA A 54 -3.31 -9.34 24.71
CA ALA A 54 -2.71 -10.33 25.60
C ALA A 54 -2.07 -11.49 24.82
N ILE A 55 -2.77 -12.02 23.79
CA ILE A 55 -2.26 -13.10 22.94
C ILE A 55 -1.06 -12.59 22.12
N THR A 56 -1.15 -11.42 21.52
CA THR A 56 -0.07 -10.82 20.70
C THR A 56 1.17 -10.51 21.55
N VAL A 57 0.99 -9.95 22.73
CA VAL A 57 2.10 -9.71 23.69
C VAL A 57 2.72 -11.03 24.16
N GLY A 58 1.91 -12.04 24.47
CA GLY A 58 2.40 -13.37 24.84
C GLY A 58 3.28 -14.00 23.77
N ALA A 59 2.79 -14.02 22.52
CA ALA A 59 3.56 -14.52 21.37
C ALA A 59 4.82 -13.66 21.10
N GLY A 60 4.68 -12.33 21.15
CA GLY A 60 5.77 -11.39 20.97
C GLY A 60 6.86 -11.55 22.01
N ALA A 61 6.50 -11.69 23.30
CA ALA A 61 7.43 -11.90 24.39
C ALA A 61 8.18 -13.25 24.25
N LEU A 62 7.48 -14.32 23.90
CA LEU A 62 8.10 -15.64 23.64
C LEU A 62 9.15 -15.55 22.52
N GLY A 63 8.82 -14.85 21.41
CA GLY A 63 9.77 -14.63 20.31
C GLY A 63 10.97 -13.76 20.73
N PHE A 64 10.71 -12.67 21.46
CA PHE A 64 11.73 -11.72 21.89
C PHE A 64 12.72 -12.31 22.90
N LEU A 65 12.26 -13.16 23.80
CA LEU A 65 13.08 -13.80 24.84
C LEU A 65 13.99 -14.92 24.31
N LEU A 66 13.84 -15.34 23.04
CA LEU A 66 14.70 -16.37 22.47
C LEU A 66 16.19 -15.94 22.52
N PRO A 67 17.07 -16.79 23.07
CA PRO A 67 18.49 -16.50 23.12
C PRO A 67 19.11 -16.58 21.71
N VAL A 68 19.67 -15.47 21.25
CA VAL A 68 20.35 -15.41 19.96
C VAL A 68 21.85 -15.25 20.18
N ARG A 69 22.64 -16.23 19.72
CA ARG A 69 24.11 -16.23 19.87
C ARG A 69 24.80 -15.36 18.81
N ASN A 70 24.24 -15.25 17.64
CA ASN A 70 24.76 -14.44 16.53
C ASN A 70 23.67 -13.48 16.03
N HIS A 71 23.95 -12.18 16.05
CA HIS A 71 23.06 -11.12 15.62
C HIS A 71 23.27 -10.69 14.16
N ASP A 72 24.16 -11.40 13.43
CA ASP A 72 24.39 -11.07 12.03
C ASP A 72 23.19 -11.49 11.17
N MET A 73 22.67 -10.55 10.41
CA MET A 73 21.60 -10.73 9.47
C MET A 73 22.13 -10.52 8.04
N GLY A 74 21.94 -11.52 7.18
CA GLY A 74 22.26 -11.47 5.78
C GLY A 74 21.08 -10.98 4.93
N ARG A 75 21.25 -11.01 3.60
CA ARG A 75 20.18 -10.64 2.66
C ARG A 75 19.00 -11.63 2.69
N ARG A 76 19.26 -12.91 2.92
CA ARG A 76 18.24 -13.96 2.98
C ARG A 76 17.32 -13.75 4.19
N GLU A 77 17.90 -13.51 5.38
CA GLU A 77 17.14 -13.20 6.58
C GLU A 77 16.33 -11.92 6.42
N GLY A 78 16.85 -10.91 5.71
CA GLY A 78 16.13 -9.68 5.38
C GLY A 78 14.87 -9.94 4.58
N PHE A 79 14.96 -10.66 3.46
CA PHE A 79 13.79 -11.02 2.65
C PHE A 79 12.79 -11.88 3.41
N LEU A 80 13.28 -12.86 4.19
CA LEU A 80 12.41 -13.72 4.98
C LEU A 80 11.66 -12.91 6.06
N LEU A 81 12.37 -12.06 6.80
CA LEU A 81 11.78 -11.20 7.81
C LEU A 81 10.72 -10.28 7.20
N THR A 82 11.05 -9.57 6.11
CA THR A 82 10.12 -8.67 5.43
C THR A 82 8.83 -9.37 5.04
N SER A 83 8.92 -10.50 4.34
CA SER A 83 7.72 -11.22 3.89
C SER A 83 6.92 -11.84 5.04
N LEU A 84 7.61 -12.45 6.02
CA LEU A 84 6.92 -13.07 7.17
C LEU A 84 6.24 -12.05 8.06
N THR A 85 6.77 -10.83 8.19
CA THR A 85 6.12 -9.83 9.05
C THR A 85 4.73 -9.49 8.57
N TRP A 86 4.51 -9.28 7.28
CA TRP A 86 3.17 -8.99 6.76
C TRP A 86 2.18 -10.12 7.07
N VAL A 87 2.61 -11.37 6.88
CA VAL A 87 1.78 -12.54 7.18
C VAL A 87 1.51 -12.65 8.68
N VAL A 88 2.54 -12.54 9.51
CA VAL A 88 2.43 -12.67 10.97
C VAL A 88 1.59 -11.52 11.56
N PHE A 89 1.80 -10.29 11.11
CA PHE A 89 0.96 -9.15 11.50
C PHE A 89 -0.49 -9.36 11.10
N SER A 90 -0.76 -9.89 9.90
CA SER A 90 -2.14 -10.18 9.52
C SER A 90 -2.77 -11.27 10.40
N PHE A 91 -1.99 -12.27 10.84
CA PHE A 91 -2.48 -13.31 11.75
C PHE A 91 -2.81 -12.80 13.16
N PHE A 92 -2.00 -11.91 13.70
CA PHE A 92 -2.27 -11.35 15.04
C PHE A 92 -3.22 -10.16 14.96
N GLY A 93 -3.13 -9.34 13.93
CA GLY A 93 -4.02 -8.21 13.70
C GLY A 93 -5.46 -8.58 13.34
N MET A 94 -5.73 -9.84 12.91
CA MET A 94 -7.10 -10.32 12.69
C MET A 94 -7.84 -10.67 13.99
N LEU A 95 -7.15 -10.86 15.10
CA LEU A 95 -7.77 -11.32 16.35
C LEU A 95 -8.89 -10.39 16.87
N PRO A 96 -8.75 -9.04 16.83
CA PRO A 96 -9.84 -8.16 17.18
C PRO A 96 -11.11 -8.41 16.37
N PHE A 97 -11.00 -8.66 15.06
CA PHE A 97 -12.15 -8.95 14.19
C PHE A 97 -12.83 -10.29 14.49
N ILE A 98 -12.06 -11.28 14.95
CA ILE A 98 -12.62 -12.61 15.31
C ILE A 98 -13.31 -12.55 16.66
N PHE A 99 -12.74 -11.83 17.64
CA PHE A 99 -13.29 -11.77 19.00
C PHE A 99 -14.38 -10.71 19.19
N ASP A 100 -14.54 -9.80 18.20
CA ASP A 100 -15.62 -8.81 18.24
C ASP A 100 -16.99 -9.48 18.24
N PRO A 101 -18.03 -8.88 18.86
CA PRO A 101 -19.39 -9.43 18.83
C PRO A 101 -19.95 -9.70 17.43
N CYS A 102 -19.53 -8.93 16.44
CA CYS A 102 -19.89 -9.14 15.03
C CYS A 102 -19.02 -10.22 14.33
N GLY A 103 -18.14 -10.88 15.07
CA GLY A 103 -17.15 -11.88 14.77
C GLY A 103 -17.01 -12.35 13.32
N LEU A 104 -15.98 -11.84 12.63
CA LEU A 104 -15.72 -12.26 11.25
C LEU A 104 -15.15 -13.70 11.22
N PRO A 105 -15.54 -14.52 10.23
CA PRO A 105 -14.85 -15.79 9.94
C PRO A 105 -13.35 -15.58 9.69
N VAL A 106 -12.54 -16.58 10.00
CA VAL A 106 -11.07 -16.50 9.86
C VAL A 106 -10.59 -16.02 8.47
N PRO A 107 -11.13 -16.50 7.34
CA PRO A 107 -10.74 -15.99 6.02
C PRO A 107 -11.03 -14.51 5.84
N ASP A 108 -12.17 -14.03 6.37
CA ASP A 108 -12.63 -12.64 6.26
C ASP A 108 -11.80 -11.73 7.15
N ALA A 109 -11.57 -12.13 8.40
CA ALA A 109 -10.74 -11.39 9.35
C ALA A 109 -9.28 -11.27 8.87
N PHE A 110 -8.73 -12.33 8.28
CA PHE A 110 -7.38 -12.31 7.69
C PHE A 110 -7.34 -11.41 6.46
N PHE A 111 -8.34 -11.49 5.57
CA PHE A 111 -8.45 -10.64 4.40
C PHE A 111 -8.54 -9.16 4.78
N GLU A 112 -9.41 -8.81 5.74
CA GLU A 112 -9.60 -7.45 6.24
C GLU A 112 -8.30 -6.88 6.81
N THR A 113 -7.57 -7.67 7.61
CA THR A 113 -6.30 -7.25 8.19
C THR A 113 -5.19 -7.15 7.14
N MET A 114 -5.11 -8.10 6.22
CA MET A 114 -4.14 -8.06 5.11
C MET A 114 -4.43 -6.84 4.22
N SER A 115 -5.69 -6.59 3.89
CA SER A 115 -6.14 -5.40 3.15
C SER A 115 -5.75 -4.12 3.88
N GLY A 116 -5.95 -4.07 5.20
CA GLY A 116 -5.54 -2.95 6.04
C GLY A 116 -4.03 -2.71 6.01
N LEU A 117 -3.25 -3.72 6.35
CA LEU A 117 -1.79 -3.61 6.41
C LEU A 117 -1.16 -3.31 5.04
N THR A 118 -1.63 -3.93 3.97
CA THR A 118 -1.14 -3.67 2.61
C THR A 118 -1.67 -2.36 2.02
N THR A 119 -2.48 -1.60 2.79
CA THR A 119 -3.15 -0.37 2.37
C THR A 119 -3.95 -0.54 1.09
N THR A 120 -4.66 -1.66 0.98
CA THR A 120 -5.49 -1.98 -0.18
C THR A 120 -6.90 -1.39 -0.04
N GLY A 121 -7.53 -1.52 1.13
CA GLY A 121 -8.84 -0.93 1.41
C GLY A 121 -10.04 -1.77 0.96
N ALA A 122 -9.81 -2.95 0.38
CA ALA A 122 -10.87 -3.91 0.10
C ALA A 122 -11.45 -4.46 1.42
N SER A 123 -12.78 -4.45 1.58
CA SER A 123 -13.46 -4.85 2.82
C SER A 123 -14.38 -6.03 2.60
N THR A 124 -14.36 -6.98 3.54
CA THR A 124 -15.29 -8.11 3.61
C THR A 124 -16.46 -7.85 4.55
N MET A 125 -16.57 -6.65 5.11
CA MET A 125 -17.70 -6.27 5.97
C MET A 125 -18.91 -5.90 5.11
N GLU A 126 -20.07 -6.49 5.41
CA GLU A 126 -21.33 -6.18 4.73
C GLU A 126 -21.80 -4.74 5.03
N SER A 127 -21.66 -4.30 6.29
CA SER A 127 -21.88 -2.93 6.71
C SER A 127 -20.80 -2.49 7.69
N VAL A 128 -20.16 -1.39 7.35
CA VAL A 128 -19.10 -0.77 8.15
C VAL A 128 -19.72 0.11 9.26
N GLU A 129 -20.84 0.75 8.97
CA GLU A 129 -21.51 1.66 9.91
C GLU A 129 -22.04 0.95 11.16
N ASN A 130 -22.33 -0.35 11.06
CA ASN A 130 -22.80 -1.17 12.19
C ASN A 130 -21.65 -1.72 13.05
N GLN A 131 -20.39 -1.44 12.70
CA GLN A 131 -19.23 -1.91 13.46
C GLN A 131 -18.93 -1.02 14.67
N SER A 132 -18.28 -1.60 15.69
CA SER A 132 -17.81 -0.84 16.84
C SER A 132 -16.77 0.22 16.45
N HIS A 133 -16.75 1.35 17.16
CA HIS A 133 -15.75 2.42 16.93
C HIS A 133 -14.33 1.91 17.09
N GLY A 134 -14.10 0.96 18.02
CA GLY A 134 -12.79 0.33 18.17
C GLY A 134 -12.33 -0.40 16.94
N ILE A 135 -13.19 -1.19 16.30
CA ILE A 135 -12.93 -1.91 15.06
C ILE A 135 -12.68 -0.93 13.90
N LEU A 136 -13.50 0.11 13.76
CA LEU A 136 -13.31 1.15 12.73
C LEU A 136 -11.98 1.87 12.88
N LEU A 137 -11.58 2.19 14.12
CA LEU A 137 -10.27 2.77 14.37
C LEU A 137 -9.15 1.77 14.06
N TRP A 138 -9.28 0.50 14.43
CA TRP A 138 -8.28 -0.53 14.14
C TRP A 138 -8.03 -0.69 12.64
N ARG A 139 -9.07 -0.69 11.82
CA ARG A 139 -8.96 -0.67 10.36
C ARG A 139 -8.09 0.50 9.88
N SER A 140 -8.34 1.70 10.39
CA SER A 140 -7.58 2.90 10.03
C SER A 140 -6.14 2.87 10.57
N VAL A 141 -5.92 2.30 11.75
CA VAL A 141 -4.59 2.09 12.35
C VAL A 141 -3.79 1.06 11.53
N THR A 142 -4.40 -0.01 11.02
CA THR A 142 -3.72 -0.95 10.12
C THR A 142 -3.25 -0.26 8.84
N HIS A 143 -4.04 0.64 8.24
CA HIS A 143 -3.60 1.49 7.13
C HIS A 143 -2.43 2.39 7.54
N PHE A 144 -2.53 3.05 8.69
CA PHE A 144 -1.47 3.92 9.19
C PHE A 144 -0.15 3.16 9.37
N ILE A 145 -0.18 1.96 9.96
CA ILE A 145 0.98 1.07 10.08
C ILE A 145 1.48 0.63 8.70
N GLY A 146 0.57 0.22 7.83
CA GLY A 146 0.88 -0.29 6.49
C GLY A 146 1.50 0.75 5.57
N GLY A 147 0.96 1.97 5.56
CA GLY A 147 1.52 3.09 4.79
C GLY A 147 2.94 3.45 5.21
N MET A 148 3.26 3.18 6.46
CA MET A 148 4.58 3.40 7.07
C MET A 148 5.47 2.17 7.13
N GLY A 149 5.00 1.01 6.69
CA GLY A 149 5.57 -0.31 6.93
C GLY A 149 7.09 -0.37 6.91
N ILE A 150 7.70 0.13 5.85
CA ILE A 150 9.15 0.23 5.69
C ILE A 150 9.83 1.04 6.78
N ILE A 151 9.26 2.17 7.13
CA ILE A 151 9.91 3.15 8.00
C ILE A 151 9.83 2.70 9.45
N LEU A 152 8.73 2.07 9.83
CA LEU A 152 8.53 1.50 11.17
C LEU A 152 9.48 0.33 11.39
N PHE A 153 9.63 -0.56 10.42
CA PHE A 153 10.64 -1.60 10.38
C PHE A 153 12.04 -1.06 10.57
N THR A 154 12.36 -0.04 9.77
CA THR A 154 13.69 0.55 9.78
C THR A 154 14.02 1.19 11.13
N LEU A 155 13.08 1.85 11.77
CA LEU A 155 13.29 2.51 13.07
C LEU A 155 13.35 1.53 14.24
N ALA A 156 12.52 0.49 14.24
CA ALA A 156 12.46 -0.49 15.32
C ALA A 156 13.63 -1.48 15.27
N VAL A 157 14.04 -1.87 14.07
CA VAL A 157 14.99 -2.97 13.84
C VAL A 157 16.43 -2.48 13.64
N ILE A 158 16.65 -1.29 13.06
CA ILE A 158 18.01 -0.76 12.80
C ILE A 158 18.89 -0.62 14.06
N PRO A 159 18.39 -0.18 15.23
CA PRO A 159 19.24 -0.11 16.41
C PRO A 159 19.82 -1.45 16.84
N MET A 160 19.12 -2.54 16.52
CA MET A 160 19.52 -3.92 16.84
C MET A 160 20.39 -4.58 15.77
N LEU A 161 20.44 -4.01 14.57
CA LEU A 161 21.20 -4.56 13.46
C LEU A 161 22.54 -3.84 13.29
N ASN A 162 23.58 -4.58 12.92
CA ASN A 162 24.82 -4.01 12.40
C ASN A 162 24.50 -3.08 11.23
N LYS A 163 25.27 -1.98 11.04
CA LYS A 163 25.08 -0.97 9.98
C LYS A 163 24.84 -1.60 8.59
N GLN A 164 25.44 -2.75 8.33
CA GLN A 164 25.37 -3.45 7.05
C GLN A 164 24.03 -4.19 6.88
N SER A 165 23.50 -4.77 7.95
CA SER A 165 22.23 -5.49 7.99
C SER A 165 21.03 -4.55 7.87
N GLY A 166 21.07 -3.41 8.56
CA GLY A 166 20.03 -2.38 8.42
C GLY A 166 19.93 -1.81 6.99
N LEU A 167 21.08 -1.66 6.28
CA LEU A 167 21.09 -1.24 4.89
C LEU A 167 20.45 -2.30 3.98
N GLN A 168 20.65 -3.57 4.26
CA GLN A 168 20.10 -4.67 3.47
C GLN A 168 18.59 -4.77 3.62
N LEU A 169 18.07 -4.58 4.84
CA LEU A 169 16.63 -4.55 5.11
C LEU A 169 15.96 -3.36 4.39
N PHE A 170 16.53 -2.16 4.55
CA PHE A 170 16.05 -0.97 3.87
C PHE A 170 16.01 -1.14 2.34
N ASN A 171 17.06 -1.73 1.75
CA ASN A 171 17.09 -1.97 0.31
C ASN A 171 16.17 -3.10 -0.16
N ALA A 172 15.73 -4.00 0.73
CA ALA A 172 14.78 -5.07 0.40
C ALA A 172 13.35 -4.56 0.24
N GLU A 173 13.04 -3.43 0.88
CA GLU A 173 11.68 -2.91 0.98
C GLU A 173 11.49 -1.55 0.28
N VAL A 174 12.57 -0.74 0.13
CA VAL A 174 12.45 0.55 -0.56
C VAL A 174 12.27 0.38 -2.06
N THR A 175 11.16 0.88 -2.54
CA THR A 175 10.75 0.87 -3.93
C THR A 175 11.37 2.03 -4.72
N GLY A 176 11.77 1.78 -5.96
CA GLY A 176 12.23 2.82 -6.88
C GLY A 176 13.50 2.49 -7.67
N LEU A 177 13.64 3.13 -8.83
CA LEU A 177 14.77 2.94 -9.76
C LEU A 177 16.08 3.53 -9.22
N THR A 178 15.99 4.54 -8.34
CA THR A 178 17.17 5.21 -7.75
C THR A 178 16.90 5.51 -6.29
N HIS A 179 17.66 4.90 -5.39
CA HIS A 179 17.60 5.23 -3.97
C HIS A 179 18.21 6.61 -3.71
N GLU A 180 17.40 7.60 -3.48
CA GLU A 180 17.87 8.92 -3.05
C GLU A 180 18.12 8.90 -1.54
N LYS A 181 19.39 8.92 -1.15
CA LYS A 181 19.77 9.10 0.27
C LYS A 181 19.47 10.54 0.68
N ILE A 182 18.47 10.73 1.52
CA ILE A 182 18.12 12.05 2.06
C ILE A 182 19.15 12.51 3.10
N ARG A 183 19.73 11.58 3.84
CA ARG A 183 20.75 11.85 4.86
C ARG A 183 21.81 10.73 4.91
N PRO A 184 23.02 11.03 5.46
CA PRO A 184 24.11 10.05 5.53
C PRO A 184 23.81 8.80 6.35
N ARG A 185 22.92 8.91 7.35
CA ARG A 185 22.48 7.78 8.19
C ARG A 185 21.05 7.40 7.84
N ILE A 186 20.79 6.11 7.59
CA ILE A 186 19.46 5.55 7.26
C ILE A 186 18.44 5.86 8.34
N SER A 187 18.81 5.73 9.62
CA SER A 187 17.96 6.08 10.76
C SER A 187 17.47 7.54 10.72
N ASN A 188 18.32 8.48 10.32
CA ASN A 188 17.91 9.89 10.19
C ASN A 188 17.00 10.13 8.99
N THR A 189 17.19 9.39 7.91
CA THR A 189 16.29 9.41 6.75
C THR A 189 14.90 8.91 7.16
N ALA A 190 14.83 7.75 7.83
CA ALA A 190 13.59 7.18 8.32
C ALA A 190 12.85 8.14 9.27
N LYS A 191 13.53 8.71 10.27
CA LYS A 191 12.93 9.71 11.18
C LYS A 191 12.34 10.91 10.45
N THR A 192 13.04 11.40 9.43
CA THR A 192 12.58 12.55 8.63
C THR A 192 11.32 12.22 7.85
N LEU A 193 11.29 11.05 7.19
CA LEU A 193 10.11 10.59 6.45
C LEU A 193 8.91 10.39 7.40
N TRP A 194 9.15 9.83 8.58
CA TRP A 194 8.16 9.69 9.65
C TRP A 194 7.54 11.03 10.07
N THR A 195 8.39 12.01 10.32
CA THR A 195 7.94 13.34 10.71
C THR A 195 7.03 13.95 9.66
N ILE A 196 7.37 13.81 8.36
CA ILE A 196 6.54 14.33 7.27
C ILE A 196 5.20 13.60 7.19
N TYR A 197 5.22 12.27 7.31
CA TYR A 197 4.01 11.46 7.27
C TYR A 197 3.04 11.82 8.38
N ILE A 198 3.53 11.92 9.63
CA ILE A 198 2.71 12.33 10.78
C ILE A 198 2.21 13.77 10.62
N ALA A 199 3.06 14.70 10.15
CA ALA A 199 2.66 16.07 9.94
C ALA A 199 1.54 16.19 8.88
N LEU A 200 1.64 15.47 7.77
CA LEU A 200 0.58 15.43 6.76
C LEU A 200 -0.72 14.84 7.31
N ASN A 201 -0.64 13.77 8.12
CA ASN A 201 -1.81 13.20 8.79
C ASN A 201 -2.48 14.22 9.71
N ILE A 202 -1.72 14.88 10.58
CA ILE A 202 -2.26 15.87 11.53
C ILE A 202 -2.92 17.01 10.79
N ILE A 203 -2.28 17.56 9.76
CA ILE A 203 -2.83 18.66 8.98
C ILE A 203 -4.14 18.24 8.31
N LEU A 204 -4.19 17.06 7.71
CA LEU A 204 -5.40 16.55 7.07
C LEU A 204 -6.51 16.32 8.09
N ILE A 205 -6.22 15.70 9.23
CA ILE A 205 -7.21 15.49 10.32
C ILE A 205 -7.83 16.83 10.75
N ILE A 206 -7.01 17.86 10.96
CA ILE A 206 -7.50 19.20 11.35
C ILE A 206 -8.40 19.77 10.25
N LEU A 207 -8.04 19.64 8.97
CA LEU A 207 -8.84 20.15 7.86
C LEU A 207 -10.16 19.39 7.71
N LEU A 208 -10.16 18.06 7.85
CA LEU A 208 -11.39 17.26 7.80
C LEU A 208 -12.33 17.58 8.97
N TRP A 209 -11.76 17.75 10.18
CA TRP A 209 -12.51 18.13 11.37
C TRP A 209 -13.05 19.57 11.32
N ALA A 210 -12.34 20.49 10.67
CA ALA A 210 -12.84 21.85 10.40
C ALA A 210 -14.00 21.86 9.38
N GLY A 211 -14.19 20.77 8.64
CA GLY A 211 -15.31 20.52 7.74
C GLY A 211 -16.47 19.80 8.45
N PRO A 212 -17.32 19.11 7.69
CA PRO A 212 -18.49 18.42 8.23
C PRO A 212 -18.22 17.06 8.91
N MET A 213 -16.97 16.58 8.95
CA MET A 213 -16.62 15.35 9.64
C MET A 213 -16.51 15.55 11.16
N ASN A 214 -16.99 14.61 11.96
CA ASN A 214 -16.67 14.57 13.38
C ASN A 214 -15.20 14.20 13.62
N LEU A 215 -14.67 14.41 14.84
CA LEU A 215 -13.26 14.16 15.15
C LEU A 215 -12.86 12.70 14.91
N PHE A 216 -13.73 11.74 15.26
CA PHE A 216 -13.45 10.32 15.07
C PHE A 216 -13.34 9.96 13.59
N GLU A 217 -14.29 10.40 12.76
CA GLU A 217 -14.27 10.21 11.31
C GLU A 217 -13.05 10.90 10.69
N ALA A 218 -12.72 12.13 11.11
CA ALA A 218 -11.56 12.86 10.62
C ALA A 218 -10.24 12.12 10.91
N ILE A 219 -10.09 11.50 12.10
CA ILE A 219 -8.93 10.69 12.45
C ILE A 219 -8.86 9.44 11.56
N CYS A 220 -9.94 8.70 11.42
CA CYS A 220 -9.99 7.48 10.62
C CYS A 220 -9.66 7.76 9.14
N HIS A 221 -10.33 8.74 8.54
CA HIS A 221 -10.11 9.10 7.14
C HIS A 221 -8.74 9.76 6.90
N GLY A 222 -8.25 10.56 7.87
CA GLY A 222 -6.91 11.14 7.79
C GLY A 222 -5.82 10.08 7.70
N MET A 223 -5.85 9.08 8.60
CA MET A 223 -4.92 7.95 8.60
C MET A 223 -5.00 7.16 7.29
N SER A 224 -6.20 6.86 6.83
CA SER A 224 -6.43 6.07 5.62
C SER A 224 -6.02 6.82 4.35
N THR A 225 -6.25 8.14 4.27
CA THR A 225 -5.93 8.98 3.08
C THR A 225 -4.44 9.12 2.87
N ILE A 226 -3.66 9.46 3.90
CA ILE A 226 -2.20 9.63 3.76
C ILE A 226 -1.50 8.27 3.58
N ALA A 227 -2.07 7.20 4.15
CA ALA A 227 -1.62 5.84 3.88
C ALA A 227 -1.97 5.36 2.46
N THR A 228 -2.85 6.09 1.74
CA THR A 228 -3.45 5.68 0.46
C THR A 228 -4.12 4.30 0.56
N GLY A 229 -5.04 4.14 1.53
CA GLY A 229 -5.58 2.85 1.89
C GLY A 229 -7.07 2.63 1.63
N GLY A 230 -7.92 3.68 1.68
CA GLY A 230 -9.33 3.63 1.25
C GLY A 230 -10.37 3.17 2.27
N PHE A 231 -9.99 2.65 3.43
CA PHE A 231 -10.97 2.32 4.45
C PHE A 231 -11.72 3.58 4.93
N SER A 232 -13.04 3.47 4.94
CA SER A 232 -13.98 4.48 5.42
C SER A 232 -14.73 3.99 6.65
N THR A 233 -15.34 4.92 7.38
CA THR A 233 -16.32 4.66 8.44
C THR A 233 -17.75 4.65 7.91
N ARG A 234 -17.96 4.81 6.60
CA ARG A 234 -19.22 4.83 5.89
C ARG A 234 -19.30 3.73 4.84
N ASP A 235 -20.49 3.20 4.61
CA ASP A 235 -20.71 2.09 3.66
C ASP A 235 -20.45 2.52 2.21
N SER A 236 -20.94 3.71 1.80
CA SER A 236 -20.65 4.28 0.47
C SER A 236 -19.40 5.16 0.43
N SER A 237 -18.46 4.96 1.36
CA SER A 237 -17.19 5.68 1.41
C SER A 237 -17.38 7.20 1.55
N ILE A 238 -16.74 8.02 0.70
CA ILE A 238 -16.79 9.49 0.78
C ILE A 238 -18.07 10.05 0.14
N ALA A 239 -18.76 9.27 -0.68
CA ALA A 239 -20.03 9.67 -1.27
C ALA A 239 -21.08 10.04 -0.22
N ASP A 240 -21.16 9.32 0.93
CA ASP A 240 -22.13 9.55 1.98
C ASP A 240 -22.02 10.91 2.68
N PHE A 241 -20.84 11.52 2.67
CA PHE A 241 -20.67 12.85 3.30
C PHE A 241 -21.29 14.00 2.52
N ASN A 242 -21.66 13.80 1.25
CA ASN A 242 -22.27 14.82 0.37
C ASN A 242 -21.61 16.21 0.46
N SER A 243 -20.28 16.25 0.60
CA SER A 243 -19.52 17.48 0.82
C SER A 243 -18.40 17.65 -0.21
N ASN A 244 -18.54 18.67 -1.06
CA ASN A 244 -17.48 19.04 -2.00
C ASN A 244 -16.19 19.47 -1.28
N TYR A 245 -16.31 20.06 -0.08
CA TYR A 245 -15.14 20.44 0.73
C TYR A 245 -14.29 19.22 1.07
N ILE A 246 -14.92 18.14 1.60
CA ILE A 246 -14.22 16.90 1.95
C ILE A 246 -13.57 16.30 0.71
N LYS A 247 -14.32 16.18 -0.40
CA LYS A 247 -13.81 15.64 -1.66
C LYS A 247 -12.57 16.40 -2.16
N ILE A 248 -12.61 17.72 -2.16
CA ILE A 248 -11.49 18.57 -2.62
C ILE A 248 -10.28 18.42 -1.70
N VAL A 249 -10.48 18.51 -0.37
CA VAL A 249 -9.39 18.39 0.60
C VAL A 249 -8.72 17.01 0.47
N MET A 250 -9.50 15.93 0.43
CA MET A 250 -8.95 14.57 0.29
C MET A 250 -8.25 14.38 -1.06
N THR A 251 -8.79 14.91 -2.17
CA THR A 251 -8.14 14.86 -3.49
C THR A 251 -6.74 15.47 -3.45
N ILE A 252 -6.60 16.64 -2.84
CA ILE A 252 -5.29 17.31 -2.71
C ILE A 252 -4.32 16.45 -1.90
N PHE A 253 -4.76 15.90 -0.76
CA PHE A 253 -3.88 15.12 0.10
C PHE A 253 -3.57 13.73 -0.46
N MET A 254 -4.50 13.06 -1.15
CA MET A 254 -4.21 11.84 -1.91
C MET A 254 -3.17 12.11 -3.01
N PHE A 255 -3.32 13.22 -3.75
CA PHE A 255 -2.34 13.62 -4.76
C PHE A 255 -0.96 13.85 -4.15
N ILE A 256 -0.86 14.54 -3.02
CA ILE A 256 0.40 14.75 -2.29
C ILE A 256 0.99 13.42 -1.81
N ALA A 257 0.17 12.53 -1.23
CA ALA A 257 0.61 11.21 -0.77
C ALA A 257 1.14 10.33 -1.91
N GLY A 258 0.68 10.54 -3.16
CA GLY A 258 1.21 9.91 -4.37
C GLY A 258 2.58 10.41 -4.83
N ILE A 259 3.08 11.52 -4.28
CA ILE A 259 4.42 12.03 -4.57
C ILE A 259 5.45 11.32 -3.67
N SER A 260 6.67 11.09 -4.20
CA SER A 260 7.77 10.55 -3.39
C SER A 260 8.02 11.39 -2.13
N PHE A 261 8.05 10.75 -0.95
CA PHE A 261 8.31 11.44 0.33
C PHE A 261 9.67 12.14 0.37
N SER A 262 10.67 11.64 -0.39
CA SER A 262 11.97 12.32 -0.54
C SER A 262 11.83 13.67 -1.24
N LEU A 263 10.93 13.76 -2.21
CA LEU A 263 10.66 14.99 -2.95
C LEU A 263 9.84 15.97 -2.09
N ILE A 264 8.85 15.47 -1.35
CA ILE A 264 8.09 16.28 -0.37
C ILE A 264 9.05 16.90 0.66
N TYR A 265 10.03 16.15 1.14
CA TYR A 265 11.06 16.69 2.05
C TYR A 265 11.85 17.84 1.44
N ARG A 266 12.27 17.75 0.17
CA ARG A 266 12.97 18.85 -0.51
C ARG A 266 12.09 20.09 -0.63
N VAL A 267 10.83 19.91 -1.01
CA VAL A 267 9.83 20.97 -1.10
C VAL A 267 9.62 21.65 0.27
N SER A 268 9.52 20.88 1.36
CA SER A 268 9.39 21.42 2.72
C SER A 268 10.62 22.23 3.17
N LYS A 269 11.78 22.05 2.52
CA LYS A 269 12.99 22.86 2.70
C LYS A 269 13.13 24.03 1.73
N GLY A 270 12.08 24.33 0.94
CA GLY A 270 12.03 25.45 0.01
C GLY A 270 12.54 25.15 -1.41
N ASP A 271 12.95 23.89 -1.71
CA ASP A 271 13.39 23.50 -3.04
C ASP A 271 12.22 23.08 -3.94
N PHE A 272 11.38 24.04 -4.31
CA PHE A 272 10.27 23.81 -5.24
C PHE A 272 10.76 23.49 -6.67
N LYS A 273 11.97 23.92 -7.03
CA LYS A 273 12.53 23.62 -8.36
C LYS A 273 12.77 22.13 -8.56
N SER A 274 13.04 21.39 -7.49
CA SER A 274 13.24 19.94 -7.55
C SER A 274 11.93 19.22 -7.95
N LEU A 275 10.76 19.70 -7.52
CA LEU A 275 9.46 19.16 -7.91
C LEU A 275 9.17 19.39 -9.40
N ILE A 276 9.33 20.64 -9.87
CA ILE A 276 9.04 21.03 -11.25
C ILE A 276 9.98 20.36 -12.26
N LYS A 277 11.25 20.15 -11.87
CA LYS A 277 12.27 19.52 -12.75
C LYS A 277 12.26 18.00 -12.70
N ASN A 278 11.52 17.38 -11.77
CA ASN A 278 11.45 15.93 -11.66
C ASN A 278 10.61 15.34 -12.79
N ASP A 279 11.22 14.51 -13.64
CA ASP A 279 10.54 13.86 -14.77
C ASP A 279 9.34 13.04 -14.30
N VAL A 280 9.50 12.26 -13.22
CA VAL A 280 8.46 11.35 -12.71
C VAL A 280 7.26 12.12 -12.16
N ALA A 281 7.51 13.18 -11.36
CA ALA A 281 6.45 14.03 -10.82
C ALA A 281 5.67 14.75 -11.93
N ARG A 282 6.36 15.15 -13.00
CA ARG A 282 5.70 15.75 -14.19
C ARG A 282 4.81 14.75 -14.91
N TRP A 283 5.29 13.54 -15.15
CA TRP A 283 4.48 12.47 -15.75
C TRP A 283 3.26 12.13 -14.89
N TYR A 284 3.44 12.03 -13.56
CA TYR A 284 2.34 11.82 -12.62
C TYR A 284 1.27 12.90 -12.76
N PHE A 285 1.67 14.17 -12.73
CA PHE A 285 0.76 15.31 -12.86
C PHE A 285 -0.01 15.29 -14.20
N PHE A 286 0.69 15.09 -15.32
CA PHE A 286 0.04 15.11 -16.63
C PHE A 286 -0.86 13.88 -16.86
N ILE A 287 -0.50 12.70 -16.36
CA ILE A 287 -1.35 11.51 -16.45
C ILE A 287 -2.62 11.72 -15.63
N ALA A 288 -2.50 12.20 -14.38
CA ALA A 288 -3.63 12.42 -13.50
C ALA A 288 -4.62 13.44 -14.09
N ILE A 289 -4.13 14.62 -14.54
CA ILE A 289 -4.98 15.64 -15.13
C ILE A 289 -5.55 15.20 -16.48
N GLY A 290 -4.74 14.57 -17.32
CA GLY A 290 -5.20 14.10 -18.63
C GLY A 290 -6.29 13.04 -18.51
N ALA A 291 -6.15 12.10 -17.57
CA ALA A 291 -7.17 11.09 -17.30
C ALA A 291 -8.44 11.69 -16.70
N ALA A 292 -8.32 12.60 -15.73
CA ALA A 292 -9.47 13.31 -15.16
C ALA A 292 -10.24 14.09 -16.24
N ALA A 293 -9.55 14.81 -17.11
CA ALA A 293 -10.19 15.54 -18.21
C ALA A 293 -10.85 14.60 -19.22
N ALA A 294 -10.22 13.47 -19.55
CA ALA A 294 -10.77 12.49 -20.49
C ALA A 294 -12.04 11.83 -19.92
N ILE A 295 -12.01 11.37 -18.66
CA ILE A 295 -13.18 10.77 -18.02
C ILE A 295 -14.29 11.80 -17.88
N THR A 296 -13.98 13.05 -17.44
CA THR A 296 -14.99 14.13 -17.36
C THR A 296 -15.65 14.39 -18.72
N ALA A 297 -14.88 14.40 -19.81
CA ALA A 297 -15.43 14.61 -21.14
C ALA A 297 -16.32 13.45 -21.58
N ILE A 298 -15.97 12.21 -21.27
CA ILE A 298 -16.78 11.01 -21.60
C ILE A 298 -18.09 11.05 -20.80
N GLU A 299 -18.01 11.23 -19.47
CA GLU A 299 -19.19 11.21 -18.60
C GLU A 299 -20.11 12.40 -18.87
N TYR A 300 -19.58 13.59 -19.20
CA TYR A 300 -20.38 14.76 -19.56
C TYR A 300 -21.25 14.52 -20.82
N VAL A 301 -20.77 13.70 -21.75
CA VAL A 301 -21.52 13.37 -22.98
C VAL A 301 -22.50 12.22 -22.75
N GLN A 302 -22.20 11.32 -21.80
CA GLN A 302 -22.94 10.06 -21.64
C GLN A 302 -23.87 10.03 -20.42
N SER A 303 -23.65 10.91 -19.42
CA SER A 303 -24.49 11.00 -18.23
C SER A 303 -25.30 12.29 -18.20
N ASP A 304 -26.43 12.28 -17.48
CA ASP A 304 -27.26 13.46 -17.26
C ASP A 304 -26.78 14.31 -16.04
N GLU A 305 -25.61 14.00 -15.48
CA GLU A 305 -25.09 14.69 -14.32
C GLU A 305 -24.58 16.10 -14.65
N PRO A 306 -24.81 17.08 -13.75
CA PRO A 306 -24.37 18.44 -14.00
C PRO A 306 -22.83 18.55 -13.98
N LEU A 307 -22.25 19.30 -14.90
CA LEU A 307 -20.80 19.52 -15.01
C LEU A 307 -20.17 19.97 -13.68
N SER A 308 -20.90 20.76 -12.87
CA SER A 308 -20.43 21.24 -11.55
C SER A 308 -20.14 20.10 -10.57
N GLN A 309 -20.84 18.97 -10.67
CA GLN A 309 -20.63 17.80 -9.85
C GLN A 309 -19.52 16.93 -10.43
N LEU A 310 -19.55 16.68 -11.75
CA LEU A 310 -18.54 15.91 -12.45
C LEU A 310 -17.12 16.45 -12.25
N VAL A 311 -16.95 17.80 -12.22
CA VAL A 311 -15.64 18.45 -12.02
C VAL A 311 -15.07 18.25 -10.60
N VAL A 312 -15.87 17.85 -9.63
CA VAL A 312 -15.41 17.51 -8.28
C VAL A 312 -15.23 16.00 -8.13
N ASP A 313 -16.21 15.22 -8.54
CA ASP A 313 -16.27 13.79 -8.28
C ASP A 313 -15.28 12.99 -9.15
N ILE A 314 -15.15 13.34 -10.43
CA ILE A 314 -14.24 12.62 -11.34
C ILE A 314 -12.76 12.87 -10.99
N PRO A 315 -12.28 14.10 -10.74
CA PRO A 315 -10.90 14.27 -10.26
C PRO A 315 -10.63 13.55 -8.94
N PHE A 316 -11.60 13.52 -8.00
CA PHE A 316 -11.47 12.75 -6.77
C PHE A 316 -11.25 11.28 -7.09
N GLN A 317 -12.13 10.66 -7.90
CA GLN A 317 -12.04 9.26 -8.24
C GLN A 317 -10.76 8.94 -9.04
N THR A 318 -10.41 9.79 -10.01
CA THR A 318 -9.18 9.63 -10.81
C THR A 318 -7.93 9.65 -9.94
N ILE A 319 -7.87 10.56 -8.96
CA ILE A 319 -6.74 10.63 -8.02
C ILE A 319 -6.77 9.43 -7.08
N SER A 320 -7.94 9.00 -6.60
CA SER A 320 -8.09 7.79 -5.80
C SER A 320 -7.54 6.56 -6.54
N ASP A 321 -7.85 6.42 -7.83
CA ASP A 321 -7.42 5.31 -8.67
C ASP A 321 -5.91 5.29 -8.90
N ILE A 322 -5.34 6.42 -9.33
CA ILE A 322 -3.90 6.48 -9.65
C ILE A 322 -3.02 6.42 -8.39
N THR A 323 -3.53 6.88 -7.25
CA THR A 323 -2.82 6.78 -5.96
C THR A 323 -3.07 5.46 -5.25
N SER A 324 -3.88 4.58 -5.84
CA SER A 324 -4.35 3.35 -5.19
C SER A 324 -4.89 3.62 -3.77
N SER A 325 -5.61 4.73 -3.60
CA SER A 325 -6.24 5.07 -2.32
C SER A 325 -7.55 4.33 -2.09
N GLY A 326 -8.29 3.99 -3.15
CA GLY A 326 -9.49 3.16 -3.07
C GLY A 326 -10.72 3.81 -2.45
N PHE A 327 -10.75 5.12 -2.25
CA PHE A 327 -11.97 5.83 -1.84
C PHE A 327 -12.93 6.04 -3.01
N ASN A 328 -14.24 5.92 -2.74
CA ASN A 328 -15.30 6.18 -3.68
C ASN A 328 -15.99 7.52 -3.41
N ALA A 329 -16.13 8.35 -4.44
CA ALA A 329 -16.98 9.54 -4.44
C ALA A 329 -18.27 9.33 -5.25
N THR A 330 -18.26 8.36 -6.17
CA THR A 330 -19.35 7.99 -7.05
C THR A 330 -19.39 6.47 -7.23
N ASP A 331 -20.52 5.94 -7.66
CA ASP A 331 -20.61 4.52 -8.05
C ASP A 331 -20.00 4.32 -9.44
N ILE A 332 -18.82 3.71 -9.49
CA ILE A 332 -18.08 3.40 -10.72
C ILE A 332 -18.88 2.45 -11.64
N ASN A 333 -19.80 1.63 -11.08
CA ASN A 333 -20.62 0.72 -11.90
C ASN A 333 -21.55 1.46 -12.87
N LEU A 334 -21.86 2.73 -12.58
CA LEU A 334 -22.69 3.59 -13.42
C LEU A 334 -21.91 4.29 -14.53
N TRP A 335 -20.58 4.21 -14.50
CA TRP A 335 -19.73 4.88 -15.48
C TRP A 335 -19.77 4.20 -16.85
N HIS A 336 -19.51 4.99 -17.88
CA HIS A 336 -19.33 4.46 -19.22
C HIS A 336 -18.11 3.52 -19.28
N HIS A 337 -18.21 2.45 -20.07
CA HIS A 337 -17.13 1.44 -20.18
C HIS A 337 -15.76 2.04 -20.55
N GLY A 338 -15.73 3.13 -21.34
CA GLY A 338 -14.50 3.85 -21.67
C GLY A 338 -13.83 4.47 -20.44
N SER A 339 -14.61 5.06 -19.53
CA SER A 339 -14.13 5.62 -18.27
C SER A 339 -13.60 4.53 -17.33
N ILE A 340 -14.29 3.39 -17.25
CA ILE A 340 -13.84 2.23 -16.47
C ILE A 340 -12.50 1.70 -17.00
N MET A 341 -12.30 1.63 -18.31
CA MET A 341 -11.02 1.22 -18.90
C MET A 341 -9.88 2.17 -18.54
N ILE A 342 -10.13 3.48 -18.49
CA ILE A 342 -9.13 4.46 -18.02
C ILE A 342 -8.84 4.26 -16.54
N ALA A 343 -9.85 4.05 -15.69
CA ALA A 343 -9.68 3.78 -14.26
C ALA A 343 -8.84 2.52 -14.02
N ILE A 344 -9.10 1.41 -14.73
CA ILE A 344 -8.29 0.19 -14.67
C ILE A 344 -6.82 0.48 -15.04
N ALA A 345 -6.59 1.27 -16.09
CA ALA A 345 -5.24 1.64 -16.49
C ALA A 345 -4.52 2.48 -15.41
N LEU A 346 -5.23 3.40 -14.75
CA LEU A 346 -4.69 4.20 -13.65
C LEU A 346 -4.33 3.36 -12.43
N MET A 347 -5.22 2.45 -12.00
CA MET A 347 -4.96 1.50 -10.92
C MET A 347 -3.71 0.66 -11.19
N MET A 348 -3.54 0.21 -12.44
CA MET A 348 -2.36 -0.56 -12.84
C MET A 348 -1.08 0.29 -12.80
N ILE A 349 -1.14 1.55 -13.27
CA ILE A 349 0.02 2.44 -13.34
C ILE A 349 0.52 2.80 -11.94
N GLY A 350 -0.37 3.15 -11.02
CA GLY A 350 -0.01 3.66 -9.70
C GLY A 350 0.64 5.04 -9.74
N ALA A 351 1.14 5.55 -8.59
CA ALA A 351 1.81 6.85 -8.50
C ALA A 351 3.35 6.74 -8.43
N CYS A 352 4.03 7.72 -7.82
CA CYS A 352 5.50 7.77 -7.79
C CYS A 352 6.10 6.71 -6.85
N ALA A 353 7.26 6.16 -7.22
CA ALA A 353 8.03 5.32 -6.30
C ALA A 353 8.52 6.12 -5.08
N GLY A 354 8.53 5.48 -3.92
CA GLY A 354 8.83 6.14 -2.64
C GLY A 354 7.68 6.97 -2.07
N SER A 355 6.45 6.74 -2.55
CA SER A 355 5.17 7.12 -1.95
C SER A 355 4.53 5.93 -1.23
N THR A 356 3.38 6.13 -0.58
CA THR A 356 2.60 5.07 0.08
C THR A 356 1.83 4.16 -0.88
N THR A 357 1.68 4.56 -2.14
CA THR A 357 0.82 3.96 -3.17
C THR A 357 1.27 2.56 -3.63
N GLY A 358 0.36 1.80 -4.19
CA GLY A 358 0.58 0.52 -4.87
C GLY A 358 0.88 0.64 -6.37
N GLY A 359 0.59 -0.40 -7.15
CA GLY A 359 0.73 -0.45 -8.61
C GLY A 359 2.16 -0.61 -9.13
N ILE A 360 2.31 -0.50 -10.46
CA ILE A 360 3.59 -0.67 -11.16
C ILE A 360 4.58 0.47 -10.87
N LYS A 361 4.08 1.65 -10.52
CA LYS A 361 4.78 2.92 -10.31
C LYS A 361 5.16 3.66 -11.60
N ILE A 362 4.89 4.95 -11.61
CA ILE A 362 5.18 5.83 -12.77
C ILE A 362 6.67 5.84 -13.15
N ASP A 363 7.59 5.70 -12.20
CA ASP A 363 9.03 5.62 -12.48
C ASP A 363 9.34 4.52 -13.49
N ARG A 364 8.73 3.34 -13.31
CA ARG A 364 8.91 2.20 -14.23
C ARG A 364 8.22 2.45 -15.56
N LEU A 365 7.05 3.08 -15.57
CA LEU A 365 6.36 3.47 -16.79
C LEU A 365 7.20 4.44 -17.62
N VAL A 366 7.75 5.49 -17.00
CA VAL A 366 8.62 6.47 -17.67
C VAL A 366 9.85 5.79 -18.27
N LEU A 367 10.48 4.87 -17.53
CA LEU A 367 11.61 4.10 -18.03
C LEU A 367 11.22 3.29 -19.28
N ILE A 368 10.09 2.58 -19.21
CA ILE A 368 9.60 1.72 -20.29
C ILE A 368 9.33 2.55 -21.55
N VAL A 369 8.61 3.67 -21.42
CA VAL A 369 8.28 4.54 -22.57
C VAL A 369 9.56 5.13 -23.18
N LYS A 370 10.49 5.59 -22.35
CA LYS A 370 11.79 6.12 -22.84
C LYS A 370 12.63 5.02 -23.49
N ASN A 371 12.63 3.80 -22.92
CA ASN A 371 13.33 2.66 -23.52
C ASN A 371 12.73 2.24 -24.86
N LEU A 372 11.39 2.16 -24.94
CA LEU A 372 10.68 1.83 -26.17
C LEU A 372 11.04 2.84 -27.30
N LYS A 373 11.02 4.14 -26.97
CA LYS A 373 11.46 5.18 -27.91
C LYS A 373 12.89 4.97 -28.37
N ASN A 374 13.80 4.57 -27.47
CA ASN A 374 15.20 4.30 -27.83
C ASN A 374 15.35 3.07 -28.71
N GLU A 375 14.59 1.99 -28.44
CA GLU A 375 14.63 0.79 -29.27
C GLU A 375 14.09 1.09 -30.68
N MET A 376 13.01 1.86 -30.82
CA MET A 376 12.51 2.32 -32.13
C MET A 376 13.57 3.16 -32.86
N TYR A 377 14.30 4.03 -32.13
CA TYR A 377 15.37 4.82 -32.70
C TYR A 377 16.55 3.96 -33.18
N ARG A 378 16.90 2.90 -32.43
CA ARG A 378 17.97 1.94 -32.78
C ARG A 378 17.64 1.12 -34.04
N ILE A 379 16.38 0.83 -34.29
CA ILE A 379 15.95 0.16 -35.53
C ILE A 379 16.37 1.00 -36.77
N LEU A 380 16.23 2.33 -36.65
CA LEU A 380 16.64 3.25 -37.74
C LEU A 380 18.11 3.54 -37.75
N PHE A 381 18.77 3.60 -36.60
CA PHE A 381 20.17 3.97 -36.41
C PHE A 381 20.89 2.95 -35.50
N PRO A 382 21.24 1.75 -36.01
CA PRO A 382 21.78 0.64 -35.20
C PRO A 382 23.03 0.97 -34.39
N ASN A 383 23.86 1.88 -34.87
CA ASN A 383 25.12 2.27 -34.22
C ASN A 383 24.99 3.46 -33.26
N ALA A 384 23.76 3.99 -33.07
CA ALA A 384 23.55 5.13 -32.18
C ALA A 384 23.60 4.71 -30.72
N ILE A 385 24.42 5.36 -29.91
CA ILE A 385 24.49 5.21 -28.47
C ILE A 385 23.57 6.24 -27.83
N ASN A 386 22.33 5.83 -27.51
CA ASN A 386 21.35 6.70 -26.86
C ASN A 386 20.96 6.11 -25.49
N PRO A 387 21.60 6.56 -24.37
CA PRO A 387 21.28 6.02 -23.06
C PRO A 387 19.93 6.53 -22.54
N VAL A 388 19.15 5.67 -21.90
CA VAL A 388 17.91 6.07 -21.21
C VAL A 388 18.26 6.93 -20.01
N ARG A 389 17.64 8.12 -19.90
CA ARG A 389 17.85 9.05 -18.78
C ARG A 389 16.51 9.32 -18.07
N VAL A 390 16.54 9.18 -16.74
CA VAL A 390 15.42 9.57 -15.86
C VAL A 390 15.98 10.52 -14.80
N ASN A 391 15.36 11.68 -14.62
CA ASN A 391 15.83 12.74 -13.73
C ASN A 391 17.31 13.13 -13.98
N GLY A 392 17.72 13.15 -15.24
CA GLY A 392 19.09 13.47 -15.65
C GLY A 392 20.13 12.35 -15.43
N LYS A 393 19.78 11.25 -14.77
CA LYS A 393 20.66 10.10 -14.52
C LYS A 393 20.52 9.05 -15.62
N VAL A 394 21.65 8.57 -16.13
CA VAL A 394 21.69 7.45 -17.07
C VAL A 394 21.39 6.16 -16.31
N LEU A 395 20.43 5.38 -16.82
CA LEU A 395 20.07 4.09 -16.23
C LEU A 395 20.81 2.95 -16.94
N SER A 396 21.23 1.96 -16.18
CA SER A 396 21.93 0.78 -16.71
C SER A 396 20.95 -0.19 -17.40
N ASN A 397 21.48 -0.99 -18.35
CA ASN A 397 20.70 -2.05 -18.99
C ASN A 397 20.17 -3.09 -17.99
N ASP A 398 20.91 -3.34 -16.90
CA ASP A 398 20.48 -4.22 -15.80
C ASP A 398 19.20 -3.70 -15.11
N MET A 399 19.08 -2.38 -14.93
CA MET A 399 17.84 -1.78 -14.41
C MET A 399 16.65 -1.95 -15.34
N THR A 400 16.86 -1.79 -16.64
CA THR A 400 15.83 -2.01 -17.65
C THR A 400 15.36 -3.46 -17.65
N ALA A 401 16.30 -4.41 -17.59
CA ALA A 401 15.97 -5.84 -17.49
C ALA A 401 15.14 -6.18 -16.24
N LYS A 402 15.49 -5.63 -15.07
CA LYS A 402 14.73 -5.80 -13.82
C LYS A 402 13.31 -5.27 -13.94
N VAL A 403 13.10 -4.11 -14.57
CA VAL A 403 11.77 -3.55 -14.78
C VAL A 403 10.94 -4.40 -15.75
N CYS A 404 11.57 -4.95 -16.79
CA CYS A 404 10.88 -5.88 -17.70
C CYS A 404 10.47 -7.18 -16.98
N ALA A 405 11.35 -7.74 -16.15
CA ALA A 405 11.06 -8.92 -15.35
C ALA A 405 9.91 -8.66 -14.36
N PHE A 406 9.91 -7.50 -13.70
CA PHE A 406 8.81 -7.09 -12.82
C PHE A 406 7.47 -7.04 -13.55
N ARG A 407 7.42 -6.44 -14.76
CA ARG A 407 6.18 -6.39 -15.57
C ARG A 407 5.66 -7.76 -15.92
N LEU A 408 6.55 -8.68 -16.32
CA LEU A 408 6.16 -10.05 -16.65
C LEU A 408 5.57 -10.75 -15.41
N LEU A 409 6.20 -10.61 -14.26
CA LEU A 409 5.70 -11.16 -12.99
C LEU A 409 4.35 -10.55 -12.60
N PHE A 410 4.16 -9.23 -12.78
CA PHE A 410 2.89 -8.57 -12.53
C PHE A 410 1.79 -9.13 -13.44
N ALA A 411 2.03 -9.22 -14.74
CA ALA A 411 1.07 -9.77 -15.70
C ALA A 411 0.75 -11.25 -15.44
N LEU A 412 1.77 -12.05 -15.10
CA LEU A 412 1.59 -13.46 -14.73
C LEU A 412 0.77 -13.62 -13.45
N SER A 413 1.05 -12.83 -12.41
CA SER A 413 0.29 -12.87 -11.16
C SER A 413 -1.16 -12.42 -11.34
N LEU A 414 -1.39 -11.39 -12.16
CA LEU A 414 -2.74 -10.99 -12.54
C LEU A 414 -3.47 -12.12 -13.26
N PHE A 415 -2.84 -12.75 -14.24
CA PHE A 415 -3.43 -13.87 -14.98
C PHE A 415 -3.77 -15.04 -14.07
N VAL A 416 -2.82 -15.48 -13.21
CA VAL A 416 -3.03 -16.60 -12.28
C VAL A 416 -4.11 -16.27 -11.25
N GLY A 417 -4.12 -15.06 -10.70
CA GLY A 417 -5.15 -14.61 -9.75
C GLY A 417 -6.54 -14.57 -10.38
N SER A 418 -6.65 -13.97 -11.57
CA SER A 418 -7.92 -13.90 -12.31
C SER A 418 -8.44 -15.30 -12.70
N LEU A 419 -7.55 -16.20 -13.11
CA LEU A 419 -7.89 -17.60 -13.39
C LEU A 419 -8.41 -18.29 -12.12
N ALA A 420 -7.73 -18.14 -11.00
CA ALA A 420 -8.13 -18.75 -9.74
C ALA A 420 -9.52 -18.26 -9.27
N LEU A 421 -9.80 -16.96 -9.41
CA LEU A 421 -11.12 -16.39 -9.10
C LEU A 421 -12.20 -16.84 -10.07
N SER A 422 -11.88 -16.91 -11.37
CA SER A 422 -12.84 -17.40 -12.38
C SER A 422 -13.19 -18.88 -12.17
N LEU A 423 -12.21 -19.71 -11.76
CA LEU A 423 -12.46 -21.11 -11.38
C LEU A 423 -13.34 -21.24 -10.13
N SER A 424 -13.42 -20.19 -9.29
CA SER A 424 -14.31 -20.15 -8.13
C SER A 424 -15.73 -19.69 -8.47
N GLY A 425 -16.05 -19.47 -9.74
CA GLY A 425 -17.38 -19.11 -10.23
C GLY A 425 -17.63 -17.63 -10.45
N ILE A 426 -16.62 -16.76 -10.26
CA ILE A 426 -16.74 -15.31 -10.51
C ILE A 426 -16.62 -15.07 -12.03
N ASN A 427 -17.44 -14.15 -12.57
CA ASN A 427 -17.40 -13.74 -13.96
C ASN A 427 -15.99 -13.27 -14.35
N LEU A 428 -15.55 -13.58 -15.57
CA LEU A 428 -14.19 -13.30 -16.04
C LEU A 428 -13.80 -11.83 -15.90
N PHE A 429 -14.67 -10.88 -16.25
CA PHE A 429 -14.37 -9.45 -16.15
C PHE A 429 -14.22 -9.00 -14.69
N ASP A 430 -15.13 -9.44 -13.83
CA ASP A 430 -15.09 -9.16 -12.39
C ASP A 430 -13.85 -9.80 -11.74
N ALA A 431 -13.48 -11.02 -12.16
CA ALA A 431 -12.27 -11.70 -11.68
C ALA A 431 -10.98 -10.94 -12.07
N ILE A 432 -10.90 -10.42 -13.30
CA ILE A 432 -9.77 -9.61 -13.75
C ILE A 432 -9.70 -8.29 -12.98
N PHE A 433 -10.82 -7.58 -12.85
CA PHE A 433 -10.89 -6.31 -12.14
C PHE A 433 -10.50 -6.47 -10.66
N THR A 434 -11.12 -7.43 -9.98
CA THR A 434 -10.88 -7.72 -8.56
C THR A 434 -9.43 -8.12 -8.30
N SER A 435 -8.87 -9.00 -9.15
CA SER A 435 -7.45 -9.40 -9.07
C SER A 435 -6.52 -8.22 -9.32
N MET A 436 -6.83 -7.34 -10.29
CA MET A 436 -6.05 -6.13 -10.58
C MET A 436 -6.09 -5.17 -9.39
N SER A 437 -7.27 -4.92 -8.85
CA SER A 437 -7.48 -4.03 -7.70
C SER A 437 -6.67 -4.50 -6.48
N CYS A 438 -6.74 -5.79 -6.15
CA CYS A 438 -5.98 -6.36 -5.02
C CYS A 438 -4.47 -6.39 -5.29
N LEU A 439 -4.04 -6.74 -6.53
CA LEU A 439 -2.62 -6.78 -6.89
C LEU A 439 -1.97 -5.40 -6.94
N SER A 440 -2.73 -4.37 -7.33
CA SER A 440 -2.27 -2.97 -7.31
C SER A 440 -2.46 -2.30 -5.95
N ASN A 441 -3.00 -3.00 -4.95
CA ASN A 441 -3.34 -2.47 -3.63
C ASN A 441 -4.25 -1.22 -3.71
N ASN A 442 -5.28 -1.27 -4.55
CA ASN A 442 -6.25 -0.18 -4.73
C ASN A 442 -7.53 -0.40 -3.92
N GLY A 443 -8.03 -1.64 -3.86
CA GLY A 443 -9.19 -2.03 -3.05
C GLY A 443 -10.56 -1.69 -3.62
N LEU A 444 -10.62 -0.98 -4.73
CA LEU A 444 -11.90 -0.71 -5.41
C LEU A 444 -12.52 -1.99 -5.94
N GLY A 445 -13.82 -2.14 -5.74
CA GLY A 445 -14.62 -3.17 -6.34
C GLY A 445 -15.33 -2.68 -7.61
N TYR A 446 -15.70 -3.63 -8.49
CA TYR A 446 -16.53 -3.40 -9.65
C TYR A 446 -17.44 -4.61 -9.87
N GLY A 447 -18.62 -4.41 -10.43
CA GLY A 447 -19.57 -5.48 -10.69
C GLY A 447 -19.96 -6.20 -9.39
N PHE A 448 -19.68 -7.49 -9.32
CA PHE A 448 -19.98 -8.34 -8.17
C PHE A 448 -19.32 -7.86 -6.85
N THR A 449 -18.15 -7.22 -6.93
CA THR A 449 -17.44 -6.68 -5.76
C THR A 449 -17.63 -5.18 -5.56
N GLY A 450 -18.54 -4.55 -6.29
CA GLY A 450 -18.70 -3.09 -6.33
C GLY A 450 -19.01 -2.44 -4.99
N GLN A 451 -19.75 -3.14 -4.11
CA GLN A 451 -20.03 -2.65 -2.76
C GLN A 451 -19.00 -3.15 -1.74
N ASN A 452 -18.76 -4.45 -1.69
CA ASN A 452 -17.83 -5.10 -0.77
C ASN A 452 -17.37 -6.46 -1.33
N PHE A 453 -16.43 -7.10 -0.62
CA PHE A 453 -15.84 -8.39 -0.97
C PHE A 453 -16.43 -9.55 -0.12
N ALA A 454 -17.55 -9.33 0.58
CA ALA A 454 -18.16 -10.31 1.50
C ALA A 454 -18.55 -11.60 0.79
N ASP A 455 -19.18 -11.48 -0.38
CA ASP A 455 -19.73 -12.61 -1.14
C ASP A 455 -18.65 -13.48 -1.84
N ILE A 456 -17.38 -13.07 -1.81
CA ILE A 456 -16.30 -13.89 -2.33
C ILE A 456 -16.11 -15.12 -1.43
N ASN A 457 -16.00 -16.30 -2.04
CA ASN A 457 -15.78 -17.52 -1.30
C ASN A 457 -14.43 -17.53 -0.54
N PRO A 458 -14.26 -18.33 0.52
CA PRO A 458 -13.04 -18.33 1.33
C PRO A 458 -11.77 -18.60 0.52
N TYR A 459 -11.82 -19.44 -0.51
CA TYR A 459 -10.70 -19.70 -1.41
C TYR A 459 -10.27 -18.42 -2.14
N GLY A 460 -11.23 -17.67 -2.71
CA GLY A 460 -10.96 -16.41 -3.40
C GLY A 460 -10.35 -15.35 -2.46
N LYS A 461 -10.82 -15.27 -1.21
CA LYS A 461 -10.27 -14.36 -0.18
C LYS A 461 -8.80 -14.66 0.12
N TRP A 462 -8.39 -15.92 0.22
CA TRP A 462 -6.98 -16.31 0.39
C TRP A 462 -6.12 -15.96 -0.82
N VAL A 463 -6.63 -16.21 -2.04
CA VAL A 463 -5.94 -15.82 -3.29
C VAL A 463 -5.73 -14.32 -3.35
N LEU A 464 -6.76 -13.54 -3.08
CA LEU A 464 -6.69 -12.07 -3.09
C LEU A 464 -5.76 -11.53 -2.01
N SER A 465 -5.79 -12.09 -0.79
CA SER A 465 -4.85 -11.74 0.28
C SER A 465 -3.40 -11.98 -0.13
N PHE A 466 -3.14 -13.07 -0.84
CA PHE A 466 -1.81 -13.32 -1.40
C PHE A 466 -1.43 -12.32 -2.50
N LEU A 467 -2.36 -11.95 -3.38
CA LEU A 467 -2.12 -10.91 -4.40
C LEU A 467 -1.80 -9.55 -3.77
N MET A 468 -2.53 -9.14 -2.72
CA MET A 468 -2.26 -7.92 -1.96
C MET A 468 -0.84 -7.91 -1.39
N LEU A 469 -0.41 -9.03 -0.79
CA LEU A 469 0.93 -9.19 -0.24
C LEU A 469 2.01 -9.07 -1.33
N VAL A 470 1.81 -9.77 -2.45
CA VAL A 470 2.76 -9.77 -3.57
C VAL A 470 2.86 -8.38 -4.21
N GLY A 471 1.72 -7.70 -4.37
CA GLY A 471 1.65 -6.32 -4.87
C GLY A 471 2.44 -5.36 -3.98
N ARG A 472 2.20 -5.42 -2.66
CA ARG A 472 2.84 -4.53 -1.67
C ARG A 472 4.35 -4.73 -1.58
N LEU A 473 4.84 -5.96 -1.63
CA LEU A 473 6.26 -6.34 -1.56
C LEU A 473 6.98 -6.32 -2.92
N GLU A 474 6.32 -5.79 -3.95
CA GLU A 474 6.89 -5.64 -5.30
C GLU A 474 7.51 -6.93 -5.85
N PHE A 475 6.87 -8.06 -5.64
CA PHE A 475 7.26 -9.40 -6.11
C PHE A 475 8.60 -9.91 -5.58
N SER A 476 9.65 -9.09 -5.52
CA SER A 476 11.03 -9.53 -5.28
C SER A 476 11.18 -10.25 -3.94
N ALA A 477 10.58 -9.73 -2.86
CA ALA A 477 10.71 -10.31 -1.53
C ALA A 477 9.96 -11.66 -1.41
N VAL A 478 8.78 -11.78 -2.02
CA VAL A 478 7.97 -13.01 -1.96
C VAL A 478 8.47 -14.05 -2.94
N MET A 479 8.72 -13.67 -4.19
CA MET A 479 9.12 -14.62 -5.24
C MET A 479 10.48 -15.27 -4.98
N ILE A 480 11.42 -14.54 -4.37
CA ILE A 480 12.71 -15.09 -3.96
C ILE A 480 12.52 -16.26 -2.98
N LEU A 481 11.57 -16.17 -2.04
CA LEU A 481 11.30 -17.25 -1.07
C LEU A 481 10.77 -18.52 -1.72
N LEU A 482 10.15 -18.44 -2.89
CA LEU A 482 9.64 -19.58 -3.64
C LEU A 482 10.73 -20.28 -4.47
N THR A 483 11.94 -19.71 -4.57
CA THR A 483 13.03 -20.30 -5.37
C THR A 483 13.84 -21.31 -4.56
N LYS A 484 14.23 -22.41 -5.20
CA LYS A 484 15.16 -23.39 -4.59
C LYS A 484 16.49 -22.75 -4.19
N ALA A 485 16.96 -21.76 -4.95
CA ALA A 485 18.21 -21.04 -4.68
C ALA A 485 18.21 -20.29 -3.33
N PHE A 486 17.05 -19.87 -2.85
CA PHE A 486 16.92 -19.23 -1.53
C PHE A 486 17.19 -20.23 -0.40
N TRP A 487 16.72 -21.45 -0.51
CA TRP A 487 16.81 -22.51 0.51
C TRP A 487 18.07 -23.37 0.38
N SER A 488 18.74 -23.36 -0.78
CA SER A 488 19.99 -24.07 -0.98
C SER A 488 21.11 -23.49 -0.10
N LYS A 489 21.93 -24.40 0.47
CA LYS A 489 23.08 -24.06 1.34
C LYS A 489 24.19 -23.36 0.57
#